data_486aaa8878bd40c589e8aa149fd656de
#
_entry.id   486aaa8878bd40c589e8aa149fd656de
#
_cell.length_a   1.000
_cell.length_b   1.000
_cell.length_c   1.000
_cell.angle_alpha   90.00
_cell.angle_beta   90.00
_cell.angle_gamma   90.00
#
_symmetry.space_group_name_H-M   'P 1'
#
loop_
_entity.id
_entity.type
_entity.pdbx_description
1 polymer ?
#
loop_
_entity_poly.entity_id
_entity_poly.type
_entity_poly.pdbx_seq_one_letter_code
_entity_poly.pdbx_strand_id
1 'polypeptide(L)'
;MKIAVLFGSFNPMTNAHLAAMKTAVDALQADRGLFVATNGQYLRRKTVKTGDPFYLTEEERREIIEKACADQPKLSFWGFEMGGTNPARYKTLCKIQKQYPDAQLYEIQGADKVRSDSRVGSAEDYLSNIRFAIFDRDDIDLEQTFAADPLLCSHRDSFILLPALPEAEISSTAVRKRFYAGEDCSEMIPAAAADVLARHDPSDFAISYEERMKTIMASGRYGVNQAQKEVYVQNTDLFLRWKAGQLSQFGDYQAYLDGTKLYKTAYSVTDLGTADHDTKTGCVNADCVDVAQQLIDAGYNPAILNLASAGRPGGGYDLGLGAQEESLCQRQEAQFREQ
;
A
#
# COMPACT_ATOMS: atom_id res chain seq x y z
N MET A 1 26.38 5.20 -22.67
CA MET A 1 25.81 6.10 -21.64
C MET A 1 25.06 5.26 -20.62
N LYS A 2 25.17 5.57 -19.31
CA LYS A 2 24.39 4.91 -18.25
C LYS A 2 23.40 5.89 -17.65
N ILE A 3 22.16 5.47 -17.48
CA ILE A 3 21.09 6.31 -16.90
C ILE A 3 20.44 5.57 -15.74
N ALA A 4 20.48 6.17 -14.56
CA ALA A 4 19.78 5.69 -13.37
C ALA A 4 18.37 6.31 -13.32
N VAL A 5 17.34 5.52 -13.04
CA VAL A 5 15.93 5.95 -13.06
C VAL A 5 15.27 5.58 -11.74
N LEU A 6 14.73 6.57 -11.03
CA LEU A 6 14.02 6.37 -9.77
C LEU A 6 12.54 6.75 -9.95
N PHE A 7 11.67 5.75 -9.82
CA PHE A 7 10.23 5.95 -9.82
C PHE A 7 9.72 6.24 -8.41
N GLY A 8 8.82 7.21 -8.29
CA GLY A 8 8.24 7.54 -6.99
C GLY A 8 6.98 8.39 -7.08
N SER A 9 6.22 8.40 -6.00
CA SER A 9 5.12 9.38 -5.85
C SER A 9 5.65 10.76 -5.52
N PHE A 10 6.79 10.84 -4.82
CA PHE A 10 7.42 12.09 -4.32
C PHE A 10 6.38 13.04 -3.69
N ASN A 11 5.69 12.53 -2.70
CA ASN A 11 4.56 13.20 -2.05
C ASN A 11 4.75 13.32 -0.52
N PRO A 12 5.65 14.20 -0.07
CA PRO A 12 6.65 14.96 -0.82
C PRO A 12 7.91 14.16 -1.17
N MET A 13 8.79 14.75 -1.97
CA MET A 13 10.17 14.29 -2.13
C MET A 13 10.91 14.42 -0.80
N THR A 14 11.78 13.45 -0.48
CA THR A 14 12.58 13.44 0.75
C THR A 14 14.07 13.44 0.47
N ASN A 15 14.88 13.77 1.48
CA ASN A 15 16.33 13.69 1.39
C ASN A 15 16.80 12.25 1.09
N ALA A 16 16.08 11.22 1.56
CA ALA A 16 16.38 9.83 1.21
C ALA A 16 16.21 9.53 -0.30
N HIS A 17 15.25 10.16 -0.98
CA HIS A 17 15.12 10.01 -2.43
C HIS A 17 16.32 10.63 -3.17
N LEU A 18 16.79 11.80 -2.72
CA LEU A 18 17.98 12.44 -3.29
C LEU A 18 19.25 11.62 -3.00
N ALA A 19 19.41 11.14 -1.77
CA ALA A 19 20.52 10.31 -1.37
C ALA A 19 20.57 9.00 -2.20
N ALA A 20 19.41 8.32 -2.35
CA ALA A 20 19.31 7.12 -3.16
C ALA A 20 19.73 7.36 -4.61
N MET A 21 19.25 8.45 -5.22
CA MET A 21 19.66 8.79 -6.58
C MET A 21 21.16 9.10 -6.68
N LYS A 22 21.71 9.90 -5.78
CA LYS A 22 23.14 10.25 -5.77
C LYS A 22 24.00 9.01 -5.58
N THR A 23 23.70 8.20 -4.57
CA THR A 23 24.42 6.94 -4.31
C THR A 23 24.39 6.01 -5.53
N ALA A 24 23.23 5.87 -6.18
CA ALA A 24 23.12 5.04 -7.38
C ALA A 24 23.93 5.62 -8.55
N VAL A 25 23.86 6.93 -8.80
CA VAL A 25 24.62 7.59 -9.88
C VAL A 25 26.12 7.39 -9.67
N ASP A 26 26.61 7.54 -8.43
CA ASP A 26 28.03 7.40 -8.10
C ASP A 26 28.48 5.94 -8.17
N ALA A 27 27.75 5.02 -7.55
CA ALA A 27 28.10 3.60 -7.52
C ALA A 27 28.08 2.95 -8.93
N LEU A 28 27.13 3.32 -9.77
CA LEU A 28 27.00 2.85 -11.14
C LEU A 28 27.90 3.61 -12.10
N GLN A 29 28.51 4.71 -11.67
CA GLN A 29 29.17 5.69 -12.54
C GLN A 29 28.22 6.12 -13.68
N ALA A 30 26.99 6.46 -13.32
CA ALA A 30 25.98 6.85 -14.28
C ALA A 30 26.22 8.27 -14.79
N ASP A 31 25.92 8.48 -16.06
CA ASP A 31 26.01 9.79 -16.69
C ASP A 31 24.84 10.69 -16.31
N ARG A 32 23.68 10.09 -16.01
CA ARG A 32 22.44 10.79 -15.64
C ARG A 32 21.63 10.03 -14.60
N GLY A 33 20.90 10.80 -13.78
CA GLY A 33 19.86 10.31 -12.88
C GLY A 33 18.52 10.97 -13.21
N LEU A 34 17.47 10.19 -13.43
CA LEU A 34 16.14 10.66 -13.80
C LEU A 34 15.14 10.34 -12.68
N PHE A 35 14.49 11.36 -12.15
CA PHE A 35 13.33 11.19 -11.26
C PHE A 35 12.05 11.12 -12.09
N VAL A 36 11.31 10.03 -11.96
CA VAL A 36 10.05 9.80 -12.66
C VAL A 36 8.90 9.80 -11.66
N ALA A 37 8.13 10.90 -11.63
CA ALA A 37 7.01 11.03 -10.71
C ALA A 37 5.73 10.41 -11.29
N THR A 38 4.97 9.71 -10.45
CA THR A 38 3.65 9.19 -10.82
C THR A 38 2.68 10.33 -11.12
N ASN A 39 1.72 10.10 -12.04
CA ASN A 39 0.70 11.11 -12.35
C ASN A 39 -0.24 11.39 -11.18
N GLY A 40 -0.95 12.52 -11.25
CA GLY A 40 -1.85 12.98 -10.19
C GLY A 40 -3.03 12.06 -9.95
N GLN A 41 -3.61 11.48 -10.99
CA GLN A 41 -4.75 10.55 -10.84
C GLN A 41 -4.34 9.28 -10.10
N TYR A 42 -3.17 8.72 -10.41
CA TYR A 42 -2.66 7.57 -9.69
C TYR A 42 -2.40 7.91 -8.22
N LEU A 43 -1.77 9.07 -7.96
CA LEU A 43 -1.50 9.51 -6.61
C LEU A 43 -2.80 9.71 -5.82
N ARG A 44 -3.81 10.37 -6.38
CA ARG A 44 -5.13 10.53 -5.73
C ARG A 44 -5.78 9.19 -5.39
N ARG A 45 -5.75 8.22 -6.32
CA ARG A 45 -6.26 6.85 -6.03
C ARG A 45 -5.49 6.19 -4.90
N LYS A 46 -4.17 6.39 -4.83
CA LYS A 46 -3.33 5.86 -3.77
C LYS A 46 -3.68 6.49 -2.43
N THR A 47 -3.83 7.82 -2.35
CA THR A 47 -4.20 8.53 -1.11
C THR A 47 -5.56 8.07 -0.59
N VAL A 48 -6.54 7.93 -1.47
CA VAL A 48 -7.85 7.38 -1.12
C VAL A 48 -7.73 5.95 -0.57
N LYS A 49 -6.96 5.08 -1.26
CA LYS A 49 -6.78 3.68 -0.85
C LYS A 49 -6.07 3.55 0.50
N THR A 50 -5.10 4.41 0.79
CA THR A 50 -4.33 4.36 2.05
C THR A 50 -5.01 5.11 3.19
N GLY A 51 -6.05 5.89 2.90
CA GLY A 51 -6.71 6.76 3.88
C GLY A 51 -5.89 7.97 4.31
N ASP A 52 -4.75 8.21 3.67
CA ASP A 52 -3.90 9.37 3.91
C ASP A 52 -4.26 10.46 2.89
N PRO A 53 -4.91 11.56 3.29
CA PRO A 53 -5.41 12.58 2.38
C PRO A 53 -4.33 13.48 1.78
N PHE A 54 -3.12 13.42 2.28
CA PHE A 54 -2.02 14.28 1.82
C PHE A 54 -1.77 14.13 0.32
N TYR A 55 -1.89 15.24 -0.40
CA TYR A 55 -1.75 15.27 -1.84
C TYR A 55 -1.12 16.57 -2.31
N LEU A 56 0.09 16.48 -2.84
CA LEU A 56 0.69 17.57 -3.62
C LEU A 56 0.31 17.44 -5.10
N THR A 57 -0.04 18.54 -5.71
CA THR A 57 -0.37 18.61 -7.15
C THR A 57 0.81 18.16 -8.02
N GLU A 58 0.56 17.93 -9.30
CA GLU A 58 1.63 17.60 -10.25
C GLU A 58 2.63 18.75 -10.38
N GLU A 59 2.13 19.97 -10.37
CA GLU A 59 2.92 21.23 -10.46
C GLU A 59 3.83 21.38 -9.24
N GLU A 60 3.31 21.19 -8.04
CA GLU A 60 4.09 21.25 -6.79
C GLU A 60 5.18 20.19 -6.73
N ARG A 61 4.84 18.94 -7.09
CA ARG A 61 5.83 17.86 -7.12
C ARG A 61 6.89 18.08 -8.20
N ARG A 62 6.51 18.62 -9.34
CA ARG A 62 7.44 19.05 -10.40
C ARG A 62 8.37 20.15 -9.87
N GLU A 63 7.81 21.21 -9.28
CA GLU A 63 8.58 22.32 -8.70
C GLU A 63 9.62 21.82 -7.70
N ILE A 64 9.22 20.93 -6.79
CA ILE A 64 10.12 20.35 -5.78
C ILE A 64 11.27 19.59 -6.46
N ILE A 65 10.96 18.70 -7.40
CA ILE A 65 11.98 17.84 -8.02
C ILE A 65 12.92 18.67 -8.89
N GLU A 66 12.40 19.59 -9.71
CA GLU A 66 13.23 20.45 -10.58
C GLU A 66 14.16 21.34 -9.76
N LYS A 67 13.68 21.99 -8.69
CA LYS A 67 14.51 22.78 -7.79
C LYS A 67 15.53 21.95 -7.03
N ALA A 68 15.15 20.74 -6.57
CA ALA A 68 16.08 19.85 -5.90
C ALA A 68 17.19 19.31 -6.84
N CYS A 69 16.94 19.30 -8.13
CA CYS A 69 17.93 18.92 -9.16
C CYS A 69 18.77 20.11 -9.67
N ALA A 70 18.38 21.35 -9.42
CA ALA A 70 18.99 22.54 -10.06
C ALA A 70 20.51 22.62 -9.90
N ASP A 71 21.02 22.31 -8.70
CA ASP A 71 22.46 22.32 -8.39
C ASP A 71 23.14 20.96 -8.59
N GLN A 72 22.46 20.01 -9.26
CA GLN A 72 22.93 18.64 -9.48
C GLN A 72 23.02 18.36 -10.98
N PRO A 73 24.17 18.60 -11.65
CA PRO A 73 24.27 18.59 -13.12
C PRO A 73 23.93 17.25 -13.77
N LYS A 74 24.03 16.16 -13.04
CA LYS A 74 23.65 14.83 -13.52
C LYS A 74 22.19 14.47 -13.26
N LEU A 75 21.49 15.20 -12.39
CA LEU A 75 20.11 14.84 -11.99
C LEU A 75 19.10 15.68 -12.74
N SER A 76 17.99 15.08 -13.10
CA SER A 76 16.88 15.79 -13.76
C SER A 76 15.54 15.12 -13.52
N PHE A 77 14.49 15.89 -13.73
CA PHE A 77 13.12 15.42 -13.70
C PHE A 77 12.68 14.90 -15.07
N TRP A 78 12.02 13.74 -15.08
CA TRP A 78 11.37 13.18 -16.25
C TRP A 78 9.85 13.27 -16.08
N GLY A 79 9.24 14.32 -16.63
CA GLY A 79 7.83 14.68 -16.42
C GLY A 79 6.83 13.99 -17.34
N PHE A 80 7.24 12.99 -18.13
CA PHE A 80 6.42 12.40 -19.17
C PHE A 80 5.13 11.72 -18.67
N GLU A 81 5.12 11.23 -17.44
CA GLU A 81 3.94 10.56 -16.85
C GLU A 81 2.92 11.55 -16.25
N MET A 82 3.33 12.78 -15.98
CA MET A 82 2.44 13.81 -15.45
C MET A 82 1.45 14.26 -16.53
N GLY A 83 0.20 14.49 -16.15
CA GLY A 83 -0.88 14.88 -17.05
C GLY A 83 -1.43 13.76 -17.95
N GLY A 84 -0.92 12.53 -17.84
CA GLY A 84 -1.32 11.41 -18.67
C GLY A 84 -1.89 10.22 -17.92
N THR A 85 -1.97 9.08 -18.60
CA THR A 85 -2.23 7.78 -17.98
C THR A 85 -0.96 7.30 -17.30
N ASN A 86 -1.08 6.60 -16.16
CA ASN A 86 0.07 6.00 -15.47
C ASN A 86 0.44 4.67 -16.13
N PRO A 87 1.43 4.63 -17.05
CA PRO A 87 1.84 3.39 -17.70
C PRO A 87 2.55 2.46 -16.70
N ALA A 88 2.66 1.18 -17.04
CA ALA A 88 3.57 0.30 -16.31
C ALA A 88 5.01 0.82 -16.41
N ARG A 89 5.81 0.66 -15.34
CA ARG A 89 7.22 1.15 -15.27
C ARG A 89 8.04 0.79 -16.51
N TYR A 90 7.96 -0.46 -16.97
CA TYR A 90 8.66 -0.90 -18.16
C TYR A 90 8.30 -0.09 -19.43
N LYS A 91 7.03 0.30 -19.60
CA LYS A 91 6.63 1.16 -20.74
C LYS A 91 7.28 2.54 -20.69
N THR A 92 7.46 3.09 -19.50
CA THR A 92 8.17 4.37 -19.31
C THR A 92 9.66 4.21 -19.61
N LEU A 93 10.28 3.13 -19.12
CA LEU A 93 11.68 2.81 -19.43
C LEU A 93 11.89 2.64 -20.94
N CYS A 94 10.97 2.00 -21.65
CA CYS A 94 11.01 1.91 -23.13
C CYS A 94 10.93 3.30 -23.79
N LYS A 95 10.22 4.26 -23.23
CA LYS A 95 10.19 5.64 -23.75
C LYS A 95 11.51 6.37 -23.49
N ILE A 96 12.09 6.19 -22.30
CA ILE A 96 13.43 6.72 -21.99
C ILE A 96 14.46 6.10 -22.95
N GLN A 97 14.40 4.78 -23.18
CA GLN A 97 15.28 4.08 -24.12
C GLN A 97 15.17 4.62 -25.55
N LYS A 98 13.96 4.97 -26.00
CA LYS A 98 13.76 5.58 -27.33
C LYS A 98 14.41 6.97 -27.46
N GLN A 99 14.44 7.74 -26.36
CA GLN A 99 15.11 9.05 -26.35
C GLN A 99 16.64 8.91 -26.23
N TYR A 100 17.10 7.83 -25.59
CA TYR A 100 18.51 7.52 -25.40
C TYR A 100 18.83 6.10 -25.89
N PRO A 101 18.87 5.85 -27.22
CA PRO A 101 18.92 4.51 -27.79
C PRO A 101 20.13 3.68 -27.30
N ASP A 102 21.27 4.31 -27.12
CA ASP A 102 22.53 3.66 -26.73
C ASP A 102 22.75 3.65 -25.19
N ALA A 103 21.73 4.02 -24.41
CA ALA A 103 21.87 4.06 -22.97
C ALA A 103 21.59 2.69 -22.33
N GLN A 104 22.43 2.30 -21.38
CA GLN A 104 22.06 1.26 -20.42
C GLN A 104 21.22 1.89 -19.31
N LEU A 105 19.99 1.43 -19.16
CA LEU A 105 19.09 1.89 -18.12
C LEU A 105 19.23 1.06 -16.84
N TYR A 106 19.21 1.74 -15.72
CA TYR A 106 19.23 1.15 -14.37
C TYR A 106 18.02 1.66 -13.60
N GLU A 107 17.08 0.78 -13.28
CA GLU A 107 15.98 1.13 -12.37
C GLU A 107 16.44 1.01 -10.91
N ILE A 108 16.29 2.09 -10.15
CA ILE A 108 16.61 2.14 -8.73
C ILE A 108 15.39 1.69 -7.94
N GLN A 109 15.55 0.71 -7.05
CA GLN A 109 14.45 0.26 -6.19
C GLN A 109 14.96 -0.36 -4.88
N GLY A 110 14.07 -0.51 -3.91
CA GLY A 110 14.33 -1.29 -2.69
C GLY A 110 14.18 -2.79 -2.93
N ALA A 111 14.83 -3.59 -2.12
CA ALA A 111 14.76 -5.06 -2.13
C ALA A 111 13.32 -5.59 -2.05
N ASP A 112 12.41 -4.87 -1.37
CA ASP A 112 10.98 -5.17 -1.25
C ASP A 112 10.24 -5.26 -2.59
N LYS A 113 10.78 -4.68 -3.67
CA LYS A 113 10.18 -4.67 -5.01
C LYS A 113 10.60 -5.85 -5.89
N VAL A 114 11.75 -6.44 -5.66
CA VAL A 114 12.33 -7.48 -6.52
C VAL A 114 11.35 -8.62 -6.81
N ARG A 115 10.66 -9.12 -5.79
CA ARG A 115 9.64 -10.17 -5.95
C ARG A 115 8.49 -9.79 -6.90
N SER A 116 8.22 -8.50 -7.09
CA SER A 116 7.15 -8.03 -7.98
C SER A 116 7.57 -7.93 -9.44
N ASP A 117 8.87 -7.92 -9.74
CA ASP A 117 9.38 -7.70 -11.09
C ASP A 117 9.13 -8.88 -12.02
N SER A 118 9.10 -10.11 -11.50
CA SER A 118 8.70 -11.30 -12.26
C SER A 118 7.19 -11.40 -12.54
N ARG A 119 6.37 -10.56 -11.91
CA ARG A 119 4.90 -10.62 -12.00
C ARG A 119 4.29 -9.56 -12.92
N VAL A 120 5.11 -8.76 -13.57
CA VAL A 120 4.62 -7.76 -14.54
C VAL A 120 4.31 -8.44 -15.88
N GLY A 121 3.36 -7.90 -16.65
CA GLY A 121 2.88 -8.52 -17.90
C GLY A 121 3.91 -8.66 -19.02
N SER A 122 5.14 -8.12 -18.87
CA SER A 122 6.27 -8.23 -19.81
C SER A 122 7.55 -8.53 -19.03
N ALA A 123 7.49 -9.42 -18.03
CA ALA A 123 8.57 -9.66 -17.09
C ALA A 123 9.86 -10.09 -17.79
N GLU A 124 9.79 -11.00 -18.76
CA GLU A 124 10.96 -11.47 -19.51
C GLU A 124 11.67 -10.33 -20.23
N ASP A 125 10.94 -9.51 -21.01
CA ASP A 125 11.51 -8.35 -21.69
C ASP A 125 12.05 -7.31 -20.70
N TYR A 126 11.33 -7.11 -19.60
CA TYR A 126 11.71 -6.14 -18.57
C TYR A 126 13.04 -6.54 -17.89
N LEU A 127 13.15 -7.79 -17.48
CA LEU A 127 14.35 -8.32 -16.82
C LEU A 127 15.55 -8.46 -17.76
N SER A 128 15.29 -8.71 -19.05
CA SER A 128 16.34 -8.83 -20.07
C SER A 128 16.92 -7.48 -20.49
N ASN A 129 16.10 -6.43 -20.56
CA ASN A 129 16.48 -5.15 -21.16
C ASN A 129 16.90 -4.09 -20.12
N ILE A 130 16.50 -4.26 -18.85
CA ILE A 130 16.77 -3.29 -17.81
C ILE A 130 17.75 -3.89 -16.78
N ARG A 131 18.59 -3.06 -16.20
CA ARG A 131 19.38 -3.38 -15.01
C ARG A 131 18.69 -2.80 -13.79
N PHE A 132 18.83 -3.46 -12.65
CA PHE A 132 18.19 -3.09 -11.39
C PHE A 132 19.24 -2.75 -10.36
N ALA A 133 19.20 -1.54 -9.84
CA ALA A 133 20.07 -1.06 -8.77
C ALA A 133 19.30 -1.14 -7.45
N ILE A 134 19.67 -2.07 -6.60
CA ILE A 134 18.89 -2.48 -5.44
C ILE A 134 19.52 -1.94 -4.16
N PHE A 135 18.73 -1.18 -3.39
CA PHE A 135 19.06 -0.88 -2.01
C PHE A 135 18.51 -1.96 -1.09
N ASP A 136 19.34 -2.41 -0.18
CA ASP A 136 18.93 -3.30 0.91
C ASP A 136 17.89 -2.61 1.78
N ARG A 137 16.82 -3.32 2.10
CA ARG A 137 15.67 -2.77 2.85
C ARG A 137 14.86 -3.89 3.49
N ASP A 138 14.39 -3.62 4.70
CA ASP A 138 13.40 -4.45 5.40
C ASP A 138 13.87 -5.90 5.66
N ASP A 139 15.18 -6.12 5.87
CA ASP A 139 15.80 -7.43 6.13
C ASP A 139 15.41 -8.51 5.11
N ILE A 140 15.21 -8.13 3.85
CA ILE A 140 14.83 -9.05 2.78
C ILE A 140 16.03 -9.85 2.31
N ASP A 141 15.93 -11.17 2.46
CA ASP A 141 16.90 -12.10 1.87
C ASP A 141 16.70 -12.18 0.34
N LEU A 142 17.55 -11.46 -0.39
CA LEU A 142 17.51 -11.45 -1.86
C LEU A 142 17.90 -12.80 -2.45
N GLU A 143 18.81 -13.56 -1.83
CA GLU A 143 19.19 -14.89 -2.32
C GLU A 143 18.03 -15.85 -2.22
N GLN A 144 17.30 -15.83 -1.11
CA GLN A 144 16.07 -16.60 -0.98
C GLN A 144 15.01 -16.15 -1.98
N THR A 145 14.92 -14.83 -2.26
CA THR A 145 13.97 -14.28 -3.25
C THR A 145 14.28 -14.77 -4.66
N PHE A 146 15.56 -14.79 -5.07
CA PHE A 146 15.98 -15.33 -6.36
C PHE A 146 15.78 -16.85 -6.45
N ALA A 147 16.14 -17.59 -5.40
CA ALA A 147 15.96 -19.03 -5.37
C ALA A 147 14.49 -19.49 -5.46
N ALA A 148 13.57 -18.66 -4.96
CA ALA A 148 12.13 -18.95 -4.96
C ALA A 148 11.43 -18.68 -6.30
N ASP A 149 12.06 -17.96 -7.24
CA ASP A 149 11.46 -17.56 -8.51
C ASP A 149 12.41 -17.87 -9.68
N PRO A 150 12.11 -18.88 -10.52
CA PRO A 150 12.99 -19.29 -11.63
C PRO A 150 13.30 -18.16 -12.63
N LEU A 151 12.35 -17.25 -12.86
CA LEU A 151 12.55 -16.12 -13.77
C LEU A 151 13.52 -15.09 -13.19
N LEU A 152 13.38 -14.75 -11.91
CA LEU A 152 14.32 -13.87 -11.22
C LEU A 152 15.71 -14.52 -11.14
N CYS A 153 15.77 -15.82 -10.86
CA CYS A 153 17.01 -16.58 -10.80
C CYS A 153 17.77 -16.54 -12.14
N SER A 154 17.07 -16.74 -13.26
CA SER A 154 17.70 -16.69 -14.59
C SER A 154 18.20 -15.31 -15.00
N HIS A 155 17.69 -14.24 -14.39
CA HIS A 155 18.10 -12.86 -14.65
C HIS A 155 18.87 -12.22 -13.47
N ARG A 156 19.41 -13.04 -12.56
CA ARG A 156 20.08 -12.53 -11.35
C ARG A 156 21.18 -11.51 -11.66
N ASP A 157 21.91 -11.67 -12.74
CA ASP A 157 22.97 -10.75 -13.16
C ASP A 157 22.46 -9.36 -13.59
N SER A 158 21.15 -9.20 -13.74
CA SER A 158 20.53 -7.90 -13.99
C SER A 158 20.39 -7.05 -12.72
N PHE A 159 20.59 -7.65 -11.53
CA PHE A 159 20.41 -7.00 -10.24
C PHE A 159 21.78 -6.68 -9.60
N ILE A 160 21.97 -5.42 -9.26
CA ILE A 160 23.20 -4.88 -8.66
C ILE A 160 22.84 -4.36 -7.27
N LEU A 161 23.48 -4.90 -6.24
CA LEU A 161 23.31 -4.40 -4.88
C LEU A 161 24.09 -3.10 -4.70
N LEU A 162 23.41 -2.08 -4.21
CA LEU A 162 24.00 -0.77 -3.92
C LEU A 162 24.44 -0.68 -2.45
N PRO A 163 25.38 0.23 -2.11
CA PRO A 163 25.71 0.54 -0.72
C PRO A 163 24.48 0.96 0.08
N ALA A 164 24.47 0.65 1.38
CA ALA A 164 23.40 1.04 2.29
C ALA A 164 23.20 2.57 2.32
N LEU A 165 21.95 3.01 2.48
CA LEU A 165 21.62 4.42 2.60
C LEU A 165 21.62 4.85 4.07
N PRO A 166 22.38 5.89 4.45
CA PRO A 166 22.32 6.43 5.81
C PRO A 166 20.92 6.96 6.20
N GLU A 167 20.17 7.46 5.21
CA GLU A 167 18.85 8.05 5.38
C GLU A 167 17.70 7.05 5.13
N ALA A 168 17.93 5.77 5.24
CA ALA A 168 16.93 4.73 4.91
C ALA A 168 15.61 4.85 5.70
N GLU A 169 15.67 5.41 6.91
CA GLU A 169 14.49 5.64 7.77
C GLU A 169 13.63 6.82 7.33
N ILE A 170 14.15 7.74 6.50
CA ILE A 170 13.41 8.91 6.04
C ILE A 170 12.44 8.52 4.93
N SER A 171 11.14 8.59 5.20
CA SER A 171 10.11 8.29 4.22
C SER A 171 9.11 9.43 4.06
N SER A 172 8.47 9.53 2.89
CA SER A 172 7.37 10.50 2.68
C SER A 172 6.24 10.31 3.70
N THR A 173 6.01 9.10 4.18
CA THR A 173 5.01 8.82 5.22
C THR A 173 5.41 9.40 6.56
N ALA A 174 6.69 9.31 6.94
CA ALA A 174 7.18 9.93 8.17
C ALA A 174 7.10 11.45 8.10
N VAL A 175 7.45 12.06 6.95
CA VAL A 175 7.29 13.51 6.72
C VAL A 175 5.83 13.93 6.90
N ARG A 176 4.89 13.25 6.25
CA ARG A 176 3.47 13.58 6.37
C ARG A 176 2.93 13.47 7.80
N LYS A 177 3.38 12.46 8.54
CA LYS A 177 3.00 12.31 9.97
C LYS A 177 3.45 13.53 10.81
N ARG A 178 4.71 13.97 10.65
CA ARG A 178 5.23 15.16 11.32
C ARG A 178 4.48 16.43 10.87
N PHE A 179 4.25 16.58 9.59
CA PHE A 179 3.49 17.71 9.05
C PHE A 179 2.10 17.82 9.67
N TYR A 180 1.35 16.70 9.77
CA TYR A 180 0.04 16.69 10.44
C TYR A 180 0.11 16.96 11.94
N ALA A 181 1.22 16.63 12.59
CA ALA A 181 1.45 16.93 14.01
C ALA A 181 1.91 18.39 14.24
N GLY A 182 2.14 19.17 13.20
CA GLY A 182 2.71 20.51 13.30
C GLY A 182 4.19 20.51 13.71
N GLU A 183 4.89 19.37 13.53
CA GLU A 183 6.30 19.22 13.86
C GLU A 183 7.19 19.61 12.67
N ASP A 184 8.38 20.13 12.98
CA ASP A 184 9.38 20.44 11.95
C ASP A 184 9.85 19.16 11.25
N CYS A 185 9.80 19.18 9.93
CA CYS A 185 10.29 18.11 9.06
C CYS A 185 11.37 18.58 8.06
N SER A 186 11.90 19.79 8.24
CA SER A 186 12.85 20.42 7.31
C SER A 186 14.12 19.59 7.11
N GLU A 187 14.61 18.91 8.14
CA GLU A 187 15.76 18.01 8.06
C GLU A 187 15.54 16.77 7.19
N MET A 188 14.26 16.37 6.97
CA MET A 188 13.89 15.16 6.24
C MET A 188 13.67 15.41 4.74
N ILE A 189 13.55 16.66 4.33
CA ILE A 189 13.14 17.07 2.98
C ILE A 189 14.09 18.11 2.38
N PRO A 190 14.21 18.17 1.04
CA PRO A 190 14.92 19.28 0.39
C PRO A 190 14.26 20.63 0.69
N ALA A 191 15.05 21.71 0.69
CA ALA A 191 14.54 23.06 0.92
C ALA A 191 13.34 23.41 0.02
N ALA A 192 13.38 23.01 -1.25
CA ALA A 192 12.26 23.21 -2.18
C ALA A 192 10.96 22.52 -1.72
N ALA A 193 11.04 21.37 -1.04
CA ALA A 193 9.87 20.71 -0.47
C ALA A 193 9.38 21.44 0.79
N ALA A 194 10.29 21.95 1.62
CA ALA A 194 9.93 22.78 2.76
C ALA A 194 9.19 24.06 2.33
N ASP A 195 9.67 24.74 1.28
CA ASP A 195 9.02 25.93 0.70
C ASP A 195 7.60 25.64 0.21
N VAL A 196 7.38 24.46 -0.40
CA VAL A 196 6.05 24.08 -0.87
C VAL A 196 5.15 23.72 0.31
N LEU A 197 5.64 22.93 1.27
CA LEU A 197 4.86 22.56 2.45
C LEU A 197 4.45 23.77 3.29
N ALA A 198 5.29 24.79 3.37
CA ALA A 198 4.97 26.04 4.08
C ALA A 198 3.79 26.82 3.48
N ARG A 199 3.33 26.47 2.28
CA ARG A 199 2.15 27.07 1.64
C ARG A 199 0.85 26.36 2.05
N HIS A 200 0.94 25.26 2.77
CA HIS A 200 -0.17 24.40 3.14
C HIS A 200 -0.38 24.36 4.66
N ASP A 201 -1.63 24.27 5.04
CA ASP A 201 -2.03 23.91 6.38
C ASP A 201 -2.46 22.42 6.40
N PRO A 202 -2.25 21.68 7.48
CA PRO A 202 -2.75 20.29 7.59
C PRO A 202 -4.22 20.12 7.24
N SER A 203 -5.07 21.13 7.48
CA SER A 203 -6.50 21.12 7.12
C SER A 203 -6.77 21.17 5.61
N ASP A 204 -5.81 21.68 4.79
CA ASP A 204 -5.95 21.71 3.33
C ASP A 204 -6.07 20.32 2.73
N PHE A 205 -5.55 19.31 3.44
CA PHE A 205 -5.58 17.91 3.04
C PHE A 205 -6.72 17.11 3.66
N ALA A 206 -7.59 17.76 4.43
CA ALA A 206 -8.79 17.14 4.95
C ALA A 206 -9.75 16.79 3.79
N ILE A 207 -9.66 15.57 3.28
CA ILE A 207 -10.65 15.08 2.32
C ILE A 207 -11.92 14.76 3.10
N SER A 208 -13.01 15.45 2.76
CA SER A 208 -14.32 15.08 3.31
C SER A 208 -14.65 13.63 2.94
N TYR A 209 -15.38 12.96 3.84
CA TYR A 209 -15.85 11.60 3.56
C TYR A 209 -16.59 11.50 2.21
N GLU A 210 -17.36 12.52 1.84
CA GLU A 210 -18.08 12.59 0.57
C GLU A 210 -17.16 12.66 -0.65
N GLU A 211 -16.09 13.42 -0.59
CA GLU A 211 -15.11 13.56 -1.67
C GLU A 211 -14.33 12.26 -1.89
N ARG A 212 -13.95 11.61 -0.78
CA ARG A 212 -13.35 10.27 -0.78
C ARG A 212 -14.26 9.27 -1.49
N MET A 213 -15.55 9.31 -1.19
CA MET A 213 -16.53 8.43 -1.80
C MET A 213 -16.80 8.71 -3.28
N LYS A 214 -16.90 9.97 -3.69
CA LYS A 214 -17.01 10.34 -5.11
C LYS A 214 -15.85 9.76 -5.93
N THR A 215 -14.62 9.83 -5.41
CA THR A 215 -13.43 9.31 -6.09
C THR A 215 -13.46 7.78 -6.22
N ILE A 216 -13.91 7.06 -5.18
CA ILE A 216 -14.07 5.60 -5.20
C ILE A 216 -15.16 5.19 -6.20
N MET A 217 -16.30 5.86 -6.19
CA MET A 217 -17.43 5.60 -7.10
C MET A 217 -17.05 5.88 -8.56
N ALA A 218 -16.33 6.98 -8.82
CA ALA A 218 -15.84 7.32 -10.17
C ALA A 218 -14.80 6.31 -10.71
N SER A 219 -14.14 5.55 -9.84
CA SER A 219 -13.16 4.54 -10.27
C SER A 219 -13.79 3.30 -10.92
N GLY A 220 -15.10 3.11 -10.82
CA GLY A 220 -15.86 2.04 -11.45
C GLY A 220 -15.49 0.62 -11.02
N ARG A 221 -14.60 0.46 -10.04
CA ARG A 221 -14.04 -0.84 -9.66
C ARG A 221 -14.86 -1.61 -8.62
N TYR A 222 -15.72 -0.92 -7.88
CA TYR A 222 -16.48 -1.54 -6.80
C TYR A 222 -17.89 -0.95 -6.77
N GLY A 223 -18.90 -1.82 -6.79
CA GLY A 223 -20.28 -1.42 -6.54
C GLY A 223 -20.42 -0.93 -5.09
N VAL A 224 -20.44 0.37 -4.90
CA VAL A 224 -20.68 0.97 -3.58
C VAL A 224 -22.17 1.06 -3.34
N ASN A 225 -22.64 0.47 -2.27
CA ASN A 225 -24.03 0.53 -1.84
C ASN A 225 -24.20 1.58 -0.74
N GLN A 226 -25.02 2.61 -1.00
CA GLN A 226 -25.26 3.69 -0.03
C GLN A 226 -25.91 3.16 1.26
N ALA A 227 -26.80 2.18 1.16
CA ALA A 227 -27.41 1.55 2.33
C ALA A 227 -26.38 0.83 3.21
N GLN A 228 -25.39 0.17 2.59
CA GLN A 228 -24.28 -0.48 3.34
C GLN A 228 -23.41 0.52 4.08
N LYS A 229 -23.25 1.73 3.54
CA LYS A 229 -22.53 2.82 4.24
C LYS A 229 -23.30 3.32 5.46
N GLU A 230 -24.60 3.46 5.34
CA GLU A 230 -25.46 3.84 6.46
C GLU A 230 -25.38 2.80 7.57
N VAL A 231 -25.36 1.52 7.22
CA VAL A 231 -25.12 0.42 8.17
C VAL A 231 -23.76 0.59 8.86
N TYR A 232 -22.68 0.85 8.10
CA TYR A 232 -21.34 1.10 8.70
C TYR A 232 -21.37 2.24 9.72
N VAL A 233 -21.97 3.38 9.39
CA VAL A 233 -22.05 4.54 10.31
C VAL A 233 -22.78 4.18 11.58
N GLN A 234 -23.91 3.51 11.47
CA GLN A 234 -24.73 3.08 12.61
C GLN A 234 -23.98 2.05 13.47
N ASN A 235 -23.28 1.12 12.84
CA ASN A 235 -22.53 0.08 13.51
C ASN A 235 -21.32 0.67 14.25
N THR A 236 -20.64 1.65 13.65
CA THR A 236 -19.55 2.37 14.31
C THR A 236 -20.03 3.08 15.57
N ASP A 237 -21.22 3.71 15.54
CA ASP A 237 -21.81 4.33 16.74
C ASP A 237 -22.08 3.29 17.84
N LEU A 238 -22.72 2.18 17.50
CA LEU A 238 -22.97 1.09 18.44
C LEU A 238 -21.67 0.53 19.05
N PHE A 239 -20.66 0.31 18.22
CA PHE A 239 -19.36 -0.17 18.70
C PHE A 239 -18.67 0.80 19.66
N LEU A 240 -18.71 2.10 19.35
CA LEU A 240 -18.12 3.13 20.23
C LEU A 240 -18.89 3.22 21.56
N ARG A 241 -20.20 3.08 21.56
CA ARG A 241 -21.02 3.05 22.76
C ARG A 241 -20.78 1.79 23.59
N TRP A 242 -20.62 0.62 22.96
CA TRP A 242 -20.26 -0.60 23.66
C TRP A 242 -18.86 -0.47 24.31
N LYS A 243 -17.87 0.02 23.55
CA LYS A 243 -16.52 0.30 24.06
C LYS A 243 -16.53 1.26 25.25
N ALA A 244 -17.46 2.22 25.27
CA ALA A 244 -17.66 3.17 26.38
C ALA A 244 -18.48 2.59 27.54
N GLY A 245 -18.86 1.30 27.52
CA GLY A 245 -19.63 0.65 28.56
C GLY A 245 -21.11 1.07 28.62
N GLN A 246 -21.62 1.74 27.56
CA GLN A 246 -23.01 2.25 27.50
C GLN A 246 -24.02 1.19 27.05
N LEU A 247 -23.56 0.02 26.61
CA LEU A 247 -24.39 -1.06 26.07
C LEU A 247 -24.11 -2.36 26.82
N SER A 248 -24.59 -2.45 28.07
CA SER A 248 -24.35 -3.58 28.98
C SER A 248 -24.89 -4.91 28.48
N GLN A 249 -25.91 -4.90 27.62
CA GLN A 249 -26.48 -6.12 27.01
C GLN A 249 -25.48 -6.88 26.12
N PHE A 250 -24.41 -6.22 25.62
CA PHE A 250 -23.38 -6.84 24.79
C PHE A 250 -22.19 -7.39 25.61
N GLY A 251 -22.27 -7.33 26.94
CA GLY A 251 -21.19 -7.73 27.83
C GLY A 251 -20.05 -6.72 27.89
N ASP A 252 -18.97 -7.12 28.56
CA ASP A 252 -17.80 -6.28 28.76
C ASP A 252 -16.89 -6.31 27.51
N TYR A 253 -16.65 -5.14 26.92
CA TYR A 253 -15.75 -4.99 25.79
C TYR A 253 -14.32 -5.43 26.08
N GLN A 254 -13.82 -5.16 27.30
CA GLN A 254 -12.46 -5.59 27.67
C GLN A 254 -12.35 -7.11 27.80
N ALA A 255 -13.37 -7.77 28.38
CA ALA A 255 -13.41 -9.22 28.43
C ALA A 255 -13.44 -9.87 27.04
N TYR A 256 -14.11 -9.23 26.07
CA TYR A 256 -14.09 -9.65 24.68
C TYR A 256 -12.68 -9.58 24.07
N LEU A 257 -11.96 -8.46 24.31
CA LEU A 257 -10.57 -8.30 23.82
C LEU A 257 -9.64 -9.34 24.47
N ASP A 258 -9.76 -9.55 25.76
CA ASP A 258 -8.93 -10.48 26.51
C ASP A 258 -9.15 -11.93 26.09
N GLY A 259 -10.35 -12.26 25.60
CA GLY A 259 -10.71 -13.55 25.02
C GLY A 259 -10.16 -13.76 23.58
N THR A 260 -9.72 -12.69 22.93
CA THR A 260 -9.24 -12.77 21.54
C THR A 260 -7.85 -13.40 21.48
N LYS A 261 -7.67 -14.48 20.67
CA LYS A 261 -6.40 -15.19 20.52
C LYS A 261 -5.84 -14.99 19.12
N LEU A 262 -4.60 -14.55 19.04
CA LEU A 262 -3.87 -14.43 17.77
C LEU A 262 -2.95 -15.64 17.58
N TYR A 263 -3.22 -16.43 16.55
CA TYR A 263 -2.39 -17.55 16.14
C TYR A 263 -1.45 -17.09 15.01
N LYS A 264 -0.13 -17.02 15.28
CA LYS A 264 0.87 -16.54 14.33
C LYS A 264 1.46 -17.62 13.43
N THR A 265 1.26 -18.88 13.81
CA THR A 265 1.75 -20.06 13.06
C THR A 265 0.60 -21.03 12.80
N ALA A 266 0.64 -21.68 11.65
CA ALA A 266 -0.31 -22.76 11.38
C ALA A 266 -0.08 -23.92 12.36
N TYR A 267 -1.16 -24.49 12.89
CA TYR A 267 -1.09 -25.73 13.65
C TYR A 267 -0.76 -26.90 12.72
N SER A 268 0.10 -27.80 13.17
CA SER A 268 0.23 -29.11 12.54
C SER A 268 -1.01 -29.93 12.87
N VAL A 269 -1.50 -30.71 11.90
CA VAL A 269 -2.63 -31.65 12.12
C VAL A 269 -2.31 -32.65 13.23
N THR A 270 -1.04 -32.97 13.45
CA THR A 270 -0.56 -33.83 14.52
C THR A 270 -0.74 -33.25 15.93
N ASP A 271 -0.86 -31.90 16.03
CA ASP A 271 -1.01 -31.22 17.33
C ASP A 271 -2.47 -31.19 17.80
N LEU A 272 -3.42 -31.59 16.96
CA LEU A 272 -4.86 -31.58 17.25
C LEU A 272 -5.35 -32.84 17.92
N GLY A 273 -4.49 -33.86 18.07
CA GLY A 273 -4.88 -35.16 18.60
C GLY A 273 -5.79 -35.96 17.66
N THR A 274 -6.26 -37.12 18.12
CA THR A 274 -7.26 -37.90 17.39
C THR A 274 -8.67 -37.45 17.77
N ALA A 275 -9.53 -37.21 16.75
CA ALA A 275 -10.92 -36.86 17.00
C ALA A 275 -11.68 -38.03 17.62
N ASP A 276 -12.42 -37.75 18.70
CA ASP A 276 -13.27 -38.75 19.38
C ASP A 276 -14.61 -38.99 18.67
N HIS A 277 -14.85 -38.28 17.56
CA HIS A 277 -16.15 -38.26 16.88
C HIS A 277 -16.00 -38.44 15.37
N ASP A 278 -16.99 -39.08 14.77
CA ASP A 278 -17.13 -39.12 13.31
C ASP A 278 -17.48 -37.73 12.78
N THR A 279 -16.64 -37.21 11.94
CA THR A 279 -16.90 -35.93 11.27
C THR A 279 -18.00 -36.09 10.24
N LYS A 280 -19.09 -35.36 10.40
CA LYS A 280 -20.14 -35.25 9.38
C LYS A 280 -19.90 -34.03 8.53
N THR A 281 -19.92 -34.19 7.21
CA THR A 281 -19.80 -33.10 6.24
C THR A 281 -21.13 -32.89 5.53
N GLY A 282 -21.48 -31.66 5.28
CA GLY A 282 -22.68 -31.25 4.54
C GLY A 282 -22.45 -29.98 3.74
N CYS A 283 -23.27 -29.74 2.74
CA CYS A 283 -23.27 -28.52 1.96
C CYS A 283 -24.69 -27.94 1.96
N VAL A 284 -24.80 -26.67 2.32
CA VAL A 284 -26.08 -25.94 2.35
C VAL A 284 -25.92 -24.68 1.50
N ASN A 285 -26.85 -24.44 0.60
CA ASN A 285 -26.89 -23.20 -0.18
C ASN A 285 -27.65 -22.12 0.61
N ALA A 286 -26.94 -21.53 1.59
CA ALA A 286 -27.49 -20.47 2.45
C ALA A 286 -26.37 -19.53 2.89
N ASP A 287 -26.75 -18.39 3.46
CA ASP A 287 -25.77 -17.46 4.05
C ASP A 287 -25.09 -18.08 5.29
N CYS A 288 -23.78 -17.89 5.42
CA CYS A 288 -23.01 -18.51 6.50
C CYS A 288 -23.37 -18.02 7.90
N VAL A 289 -23.85 -16.77 8.03
CA VAL A 289 -24.30 -16.22 9.32
C VAL A 289 -25.65 -16.82 9.70
N ASP A 290 -26.57 -16.96 8.75
CA ASP A 290 -27.87 -17.59 8.98
C ASP A 290 -27.73 -19.06 9.37
N VAL A 291 -26.80 -19.79 8.73
CA VAL A 291 -26.49 -21.19 9.08
C VAL A 291 -25.85 -21.28 10.47
N ALA A 292 -24.93 -20.35 10.80
CA ALA A 292 -24.35 -20.32 12.14
C ALA A 292 -25.40 -20.06 13.21
N GLN A 293 -26.36 -19.15 12.98
CA GLN A 293 -27.46 -18.91 13.92
C GLN A 293 -28.34 -20.17 14.11
N GLN A 294 -28.68 -20.84 13.02
CA GLN A 294 -29.43 -22.11 13.10
C GLN A 294 -28.69 -23.19 13.90
N LEU A 295 -27.37 -23.25 13.77
CA LEU A 295 -26.53 -24.16 14.54
C LEU A 295 -26.50 -23.79 16.04
N ILE A 296 -26.44 -22.50 16.35
CA ILE A 296 -26.52 -21.99 17.74
C ILE A 296 -27.87 -22.37 18.35
N ASP A 297 -28.97 -22.12 17.63
CA ASP A 297 -30.33 -22.47 18.07
C ASP A 297 -30.51 -23.97 18.29
N ALA A 298 -29.77 -24.79 17.53
CA ALA A 298 -29.71 -26.22 17.69
C ALA A 298 -28.74 -26.71 18.80
N GLY A 299 -28.10 -25.79 19.53
CA GLY A 299 -27.21 -26.10 20.66
C GLY A 299 -25.75 -26.39 20.28
N TYR A 300 -25.33 -26.08 19.04
CA TYR A 300 -23.96 -26.22 18.61
C TYR A 300 -23.18 -24.93 18.87
N ASN A 301 -21.85 -25.01 18.82
CA ASN A 301 -20.92 -23.88 18.91
C ASN A 301 -20.20 -23.70 17.57
N PRO A 302 -20.80 -23.01 16.58
CA PRO A 302 -20.24 -22.89 15.25
C PRO A 302 -19.05 -21.94 15.20
N ALA A 303 -18.14 -22.19 14.24
CA ALA A 303 -17.12 -21.25 13.83
C ALA A 303 -17.31 -20.88 12.35
N ILE A 304 -17.20 -19.60 12.04
CA ILE A 304 -17.31 -19.09 10.66
C ILE A 304 -15.91 -18.77 10.16
N LEU A 305 -15.55 -19.32 8.99
CA LEU A 305 -14.33 -18.92 8.31
C LEU A 305 -14.52 -17.55 7.66
N ASN A 306 -13.74 -16.57 8.11
CA ASN A 306 -13.68 -15.25 7.47
C ASN A 306 -12.51 -15.21 6.47
N LEU A 307 -12.80 -15.04 5.18
CA LEU A 307 -11.80 -14.84 4.11
C LEU A 307 -11.32 -13.40 4.10
N ALA A 308 -10.73 -12.97 5.21
CA ALA A 308 -10.34 -11.59 5.46
C ALA A 308 -9.17 -11.13 4.59
N SER A 309 -9.11 -9.82 4.34
CA SER A 309 -7.97 -9.19 3.70
C SER A 309 -6.76 -9.17 4.65
N ALA A 310 -5.62 -9.71 4.23
CA ALA A 310 -4.39 -9.69 5.02
C ALA A 310 -3.84 -8.27 5.27
N GLY A 311 -4.19 -7.29 4.43
CA GLY A 311 -3.65 -5.94 4.49
C GLY A 311 -4.61 -4.87 5.04
N ARG A 312 -5.89 -5.22 5.25
CA ARG A 312 -6.91 -4.28 5.70
C ARG A 312 -8.02 -5.01 6.45
N PRO A 313 -7.97 -5.03 7.78
CA PRO A 313 -9.05 -5.60 8.59
C PRO A 313 -10.40 -4.94 8.29
N GLY A 314 -11.46 -5.75 8.11
CA GLY A 314 -12.78 -5.29 7.70
C GLY A 314 -12.91 -4.98 6.21
N GLY A 315 -11.87 -5.21 5.40
CA GLY A 315 -11.91 -5.00 3.95
C GLY A 315 -12.29 -3.57 3.55
N GLY A 316 -13.31 -3.42 2.72
CA GLY A 316 -13.90 -2.15 2.29
C GLY A 316 -15.24 -1.83 2.97
N TYR A 317 -15.46 -2.33 4.17
CA TYR A 317 -16.71 -2.17 4.91
C TYR A 317 -17.09 -0.68 5.11
N ASP A 318 -16.12 0.16 5.47
CA ASP A 318 -16.27 1.61 5.59
C ASP A 318 -16.63 2.31 4.26
N LEU A 319 -16.44 1.61 3.16
CA LEU A 319 -16.70 2.10 1.80
C LEU A 319 -18.01 1.56 1.22
N GLY A 320 -18.74 0.72 1.98
CA GLY A 320 -19.97 0.07 1.52
C GLY A 320 -19.72 -1.00 0.45
N LEU A 321 -18.57 -1.66 0.49
CA LEU A 321 -18.30 -2.82 -0.37
C LEU A 321 -19.02 -4.06 0.17
N GLY A 322 -19.30 -5.02 -0.71
CA GLY A 322 -20.04 -6.23 -0.40
C GLY A 322 -19.27 -7.49 -0.80
N ALA A 323 -18.24 -7.85 -0.05
CA ALA A 323 -17.63 -9.18 -0.09
C ALA A 323 -17.92 -9.92 1.22
N GLN A 324 -17.36 -11.12 1.41
CA GLN A 324 -17.67 -11.94 2.59
C GLN A 324 -17.30 -11.23 3.90
N GLU A 325 -16.09 -10.66 3.99
CA GLU A 325 -15.62 -9.96 5.20
C GLU A 325 -16.52 -8.77 5.54
N GLU A 326 -16.84 -7.95 4.54
CA GLU A 326 -17.73 -6.80 4.69
C GLU A 326 -19.13 -7.22 5.09
N SER A 327 -19.65 -8.30 4.51
CA SER A 327 -20.98 -8.85 4.85
C SER A 327 -21.01 -9.38 6.28
N LEU A 328 -19.96 -10.03 6.76
CA LEU A 328 -19.85 -10.46 8.15
C LEU A 328 -19.84 -9.26 9.09
N CYS A 329 -19.07 -8.21 8.79
CA CYS A 329 -19.05 -6.97 9.57
C CYS A 329 -20.39 -6.25 9.58
N GLN A 330 -21.14 -6.27 8.48
CA GLN A 330 -22.48 -5.66 8.38
C GLN A 330 -23.53 -6.41 9.20
N ARG A 331 -23.45 -7.75 9.24
CA ARG A 331 -24.47 -8.59 9.86
C ARG A 331 -24.23 -8.91 11.31
N GLN A 332 -22.99 -9.02 11.77
CA GLN A 332 -22.68 -9.23 13.18
C GLN A 332 -23.39 -8.25 14.11
N GLU A 333 -23.56 -7.03 13.65
CA GLU A 333 -24.20 -5.96 14.43
C GLU A 333 -25.72 -5.87 14.17
N ALA A 334 -26.23 -6.35 13.04
CA ALA A 334 -27.68 -6.44 12.81
C ALA A 334 -28.35 -7.39 13.82
N GLN A 335 -27.70 -8.49 14.19
CA GLN A 335 -28.18 -9.42 15.23
C GLN A 335 -28.20 -8.79 16.62
N PHE A 336 -27.30 -7.82 16.90
CA PHE A 336 -27.31 -7.07 18.15
C PHE A 336 -28.46 -6.05 18.28
N ARG A 337 -29.21 -5.79 17.20
CA ARG A 337 -30.31 -4.82 17.20
C ARG A 337 -31.67 -5.44 17.53
N GLU A 338 -31.82 -6.72 17.34
CA GLU A 338 -33.07 -7.46 17.56
C GLU A 338 -33.20 -8.05 18.98
N GLN A 339 -32.19 -7.89 19.82
CA GLN A 339 -32.21 -8.25 21.24
C GLN A 339 -32.28 -7.00 22.11
#